data_87d4e54afcd4fae5966c68e67a68c296
#
_entry.id   87d4e54afcd4fae5966c68e67a68c296
#
_cell.length_a   1.000
_cell.length_b   1.000
_cell.length_c   1.000
_cell.angle_alpha   90.00
_cell.angle_beta   90.00
_cell.angle_gamma   90.00
#
_symmetry.space_group_name_H-M   'P 1'
#
loop_
_entity.id
_entity.type
_entity.pdbx_description
1 polymer ?
#
loop_
_entity_poly.entity_id
_entity_poly.type
_entity_poly.pdbx_seq_one_letter_code
_entity_poly.pdbx_strand_id
1 'polypeptide(L)'
;MTARVNGEERSRGNLADIYYSWQAILAQAARNTVLRPGEVIGSGTVGTGCILEHDDGRWLVPGDTVELEVAGIGVLRNRTGPPRATPGPGATTAPAHQKRGA
;
A
#
# COMPACT_ATOMS: atom_id res chain seq x y z
N MET A 1 1.10 3.36 14.20
CA MET A 1 1.54 2.61 13.01
C MET A 1 3.02 2.83 12.82
N THR A 2 3.77 1.80 12.47
CA THR A 2 5.23 1.88 12.28
C THR A 2 5.62 1.12 11.02
N ALA A 3 6.51 1.68 10.22
CA ALA A 3 7.12 1.00 9.09
C ALA A 3 8.62 0.77 9.37
N ARG A 4 9.10 -0.46 9.11
CA ARG A 4 10.50 -0.84 9.25
C ARG A 4 11.03 -1.47 7.98
N VAL A 5 12.31 -1.23 7.72
CA VAL A 5 13.06 -1.93 6.68
C VAL A 5 14.26 -2.61 7.35
N ASN A 6 14.36 -3.93 7.20
CA ASN A 6 15.40 -4.76 7.84
C ASN A 6 15.49 -4.53 9.36
N GLY A 7 14.35 -4.32 10.02
CA GLY A 7 14.24 -4.05 11.45
C GLY A 7 14.49 -2.59 11.87
N GLU A 8 15.01 -1.74 10.98
CA GLU A 8 15.18 -0.31 11.24
C GLU A 8 13.86 0.44 11.01
N GLU A 9 13.44 1.25 11.98
CA GLU A 9 12.27 2.11 11.85
C GLU A 9 12.51 3.21 10.82
N ARG A 10 11.66 3.26 9.80
CA ARG A 10 11.72 4.25 8.72
C ARG A 10 10.62 5.29 8.82
N SER A 11 9.49 4.95 9.40
CA SER A 11 8.36 5.85 9.56
C SER A 11 7.51 5.45 10.76
N ARG A 12 6.92 6.45 11.39
CA ARG A 12 5.96 6.29 12.47
C ARG A 12 4.83 7.31 12.34
N GLY A 13 3.60 6.89 12.57
CA GLY A 13 2.45 7.79 12.60
C GLY A 13 1.39 7.31 13.57
N ASN A 14 0.48 8.22 13.90
CA ASN A 14 -0.67 7.94 14.74
C ASN A 14 -1.96 8.26 13.97
N LEU A 15 -2.95 7.38 14.05
CA LEU A 15 -4.26 7.63 13.43
C LEU A 15 -4.95 8.86 14.03
N ALA A 16 -4.64 9.22 15.27
CA ALA A 16 -5.16 10.42 15.89
C ALA A 16 -4.73 11.73 15.21
N ASP A 17 -3.64 11.69 14.43
CA ASP A 17 -3.09 12.85 13.71
C ASP A 17 -3.78 13.11 12.37
N ILE A 18 -4.80 12.30 12.02
CA ILE A 18 -5.55 12.47 10.77
C ILE A 18 -6.25 13.84 10.74
N TYR A 19 -6.07 14.58 9.63
CA TYR A 19 -6.60 15.95 9.53
C TYR A 19 -8.13 16.00 9.45
N TYR A 20 -8.75 15.14 8.63
CA TYR A 20 -10.19 15.07 8.49
C TYR A 20 -10.78 14.04 9.44
N SER A 21 -11.91 14.38 10.08
CA SER A 21 -12.65 13.39 10.84
C SER A 21 -13.22 12.29 9.96
N TRP A 22 -13.47 11.11 10.52
CA TRP A 22 -14.10 10.01 9.79
C TRP A 22 -15.49 10.38 9.24
N GLN A 23 -16.24 11.23 9.96
CA GLN A 23 -17.52 11.75 9.46
C GLN A 23 -17.34 12.56 8.17
N ALA A 24 -16.34 13.43 8.11
CA ALA A 24 -16.04 14.22 6.92
C ALA A 24 -15.58 13.33 5.75
N ILE A 25 -14.73 12.33 6.02
CA ILE A 25 -14.25 11.36 5.01
C ILE A 25 -15.43 10.57 4.43
N LEU A 26 -16.31 10.04 5.29
CA LEU A 26 -17.47 9.26 4.86
C LEU A 26 -18.48 10.14 4.10
N ALA A 27 -18.73 11.36 4.56
CA ALA A 27 -19.59 12.31 3.85
C ALA A 27 -19.05 12.63 2.44
N GLN A 28 -17.73 12.80 2.31
CA GLN A 28 -17.11 13.03 1.01
C GLN A 28 -17.16 11.79 0.11
N ALA A 29 -16.89 10.61 0.66
CA ALA A 29 -16.95 9.34 -0.08
C ALA A 29 -18.37 9.02 -0.59
N ALA A 30 -19.39 9.38 0.20
CA ALA A 30 -20.81 9.17 -0.14
C ALA A 30 -21.37 10.20 -1.14
N ARG A 31 -20.61 11.25 -1.49
CA ARG A 31 -21.09 12.24 -2.48
C ARG A 31 -21.27 11.58 -3.84
N ASN A 32 -22.48 11.65 -4.35
CA ASN A 32 -22.86 11.11 -5.68
C ASN A 32 -22.68 9.57 -5.82
N THR A 33 -22.56 8.84 -4.72
CA THR A 33 -22.49 7.37 -4.72
C THR A 33 -23.15 6.80 -3.46
N VAL A 34 -23.42 5.50 -3.49
CA VAL A 34 -23.96 4.76 -2.35
C VAL A 34 -22.87 3.84 -1.81
N LEU A 35 -22.48 4.06 -0.55
CA LEU A 35 -21.57 3.17 0.15
C LEU A 35 -22.33 1.89 0.56
N ARG A 36 -21.73 0.74 0.31
CA ARG A 36 -22.33 -0.57 0.62
C ARG A 36 -21.53 -1.31 1.69
N PRO A 37 -22.15 -2.20 2.46
CA PRO A 37 -21.42 -3.07 3.38
C PRO A 37 -20.33 -3.87 2.68
N GLY A 38 -19.15 -3.92 3.26
CA GLY A 38 -17.97 -4.60 2.69
C GLY A 38 -17.05 -3.73 1.83
N GLU A 39 -17.43 -2.48 1.54
CA GLU A 39 -16.52 -1.55 0.89
C GLU A 39 -15.40 -1.11 1.83
N VAL A 40 -14.20 -0.90 1.25
CA VAL A 40 -13.01 -0.45 1.97
C VAL A 40 -12.68 0.99 1.58
N ILE A 41 -12.49 1.83 2.59
CA ILE A 41 -12.14 3.24 2.41
C ILE A 41 -10.74 3.47 2.95
N GLY A 42 -9.83 3.97 2.10
CA GLY A 42 -8.52 4.41 2.51
C GLY A 42 -8.55 5.83 3.05
N SER A 43 -8.03 6.03 4.26
CA SER A 43 -7.98 7.34 4.92
C SER A 43 -6.87 8.27 4.43
N GLY A 44 -6.04 7.80 3.52
CA GLY A 44 -4.79 8.44 3.12
C GLY A 44 -3.56 7.82 3.77
N THR A 45 -2.38 8.31 3.41
CA THR A 45 -1.11 7.78 3.89
C THR A 45 -0.60 8.56 5.10
N VAL A 46 0.21 7.89 5.93
CA VAL A 46 1.01 8.56 6.97
C VAL A 46 2.09 9.42 6.29
N GLY A 47 2.24 10.67 6.69
CA GLY A 47 3.37 11.50 6.28
C GLY A 47 4.69 10.82 6.64
N THR A 48 5.68 10.87 5.77
CA THR A 48 6.93 10.09 5.83
C THR A 48 6.75 8.57 5.66
N GLY A 49 5.55 8.09 5.35
CA GLY A 49 5.28 6.68 5.07
C GLY A 49 5.77 6.21 3.70
N CYS A 50 5.98 7.12 2.78
CA CYS A 50 6.54 6.83 1.46
C CYS A 50 8.07 7.01 1.48
N ILE A 51 8.79 6.04 0.92
CA ILE A 51 10.26 6.08 0.88
C ILE A 51 10.81 7.29 0.11
N LEU A 52 10.04 7.81 -0.85
CA LEU A 52 10.37 9.04 -1.60
C LEU A 52 10.44 10.30 -0.73
N GLU A 53 9.75 10.31 0.41
CA GLU A 53 9.66 11.49 1.27
C GLU A 53 10.88 11.67 2.16
N HIS A 54 11.76 10.64 2.25
CA HIS A 54 12.93 10.68 3.13
C HIS A 54 14.13 11.45 2.54
N ASP A 55 14.21 11.53 1.21
CA ASP A 55 15.29 12.21 0.46
C ASP A 55 16.72 11.83 0.92
N ASP A 56 16.86 10.60 1.45
CA ASP A 56 18.12 10.07 1.98
C ASP A 56 18.83 9.11 1.01
N GLY A 57 18.29 8.96 -0.20
CA GLY A 57 18.84 8.07 -1.24
C GLY A 57 18.75 6.58 -0.92
N ARG A 58 18.09 6.20 0.17
CA ARG A 58 17.98 4.80 0.64
C ARG A 58 16.75 4.12 0.05
N TRP A 59 16.92 3.46 -1.07
CA TRP A 59 15.89 2.69 -1.75
C TRP A 59 15.85 1.25 -1.27
N LEU A 60 14.70 0.60 -1.45
CA LEU A 60 14.59 -0.84 -1.25
C LEU A 60 15.39 -1.58 -2.32
N VAL A 61 16.15 -2.58 -1.88
CA VAL A 61 16.88 -3.49 -2.77
C VAL A 61 16.32 -4.91 -2.67
N PRO A 62 16.55 -5.79 -3.66
CA PRO A 62 16.13 -7.17 -3.59
C PRO A 62 16.67 -7.87 -2.32
N GLY A 63 15.77 -8.51 -1.59
CA GLY A 63 16.08 -9.19 -0.34
C GLY A 63 15.74 -8.41 0.91
N ASP A 64 15.44 -7.11 0.84
CA ASP A 64 15.00 -6.33 1.99
C ASP A 64 13.69 -6.86 2.57
N THR A 65 13.58 -6.82 3.88
CA THR A 65 12.35 -7.15 4.60
C THR A 65 11.67 -5.86 5.02
N VAL A 66 10.41 -5.70 4.58
CA VAL A 66 9.56 -4.57 4.94
C VAL A 66 8.50 -5.04 5.92
N GLU A 67 8.34 -4.34 7.03
CA GLU A 67 7.35 -4.60 8.06
C GLU A 67 6.49 -3.35 8.26
N LEU A 68 5.18 -3.56 8.23
CA LEU A 68 4.19 -2.54 8.55
C LEU A 68 3.41 -3.02 9.77
N GLU A 69 3.50 -2.30 10.86
CA GLU A 69 2.86 -2.63 12.12
C GLU A 69 1.78 -1.63 12.46
N VAL A 70 0.63 -2.13 12.89
CA VAL A 70 -0.44 -1.33 13.47
C VAL A 70 -0.76 -1.89 14.85
N ALA A 71 -0.61 -1.07 15.88
CA ALA A 71 -0.88 -1.46 17.27
C ALA A 71 -2.32 -1.98 17.41
N GLY A 72 -2.47 -3.13 18.04
CA GLY A 72 -3.76 -3.80 18.22
C GLY A 72 -4.29 -4.57 17.01
N ILE A 73 -3.64 -4.47 15.84
CA ILE A 73 -4.02 -5.20 14.62
C ILE A 73 -2.97 -6.26 14.29
N GLY A 74 -1.69 -5.89 14.22
CA GLY A 74 -0.62 -6.84 13.93
C GLY A 74 0.45 -6.29 13.00
N VAL A 75 1.27 -7.20 12.45
CA VAL A 75 2.40 -6.91 11.58
C VAL A 75 2.22 -7.58 10.23
N LEU A 76 2.24 -6.79 9.17
CA LEU A 76 2.38 -7.27 7.80
C LEU A 76 3.87 -7.26 7.45
N ARG A 77 4.42 -8.42 7.05
CA ARG A 77 5.82 -8.58 6.68
C ARG A 77 5.93 -9.13 5.27
N ASN A 78 6.75 -8.46 4.44
CA ASN A 78 7.05 -8.88 3.09
C ASN A 78 8.54 -8.76 2.81
N ARG A 79 9.04 -9.54 1.83
CA ARG A 79 10.40 -9.44 1.34
C ARG A 79 10.39 -8.98 -0.11
N THR A 80 11.27 -8.04 -0.45
CA THR A 80 11.43 -7.57 -1.82
C THR A 80 12.03 -8.67 -2.69
N GLY A 81 11.41 -8.89 -3.87
CA GLY A 81 11.91 -9.84 -4.85
C GLY A 81 12.94 -9.21 -5.82
N PRO A 82 13.53 -10.01 -6.72
CA PRO A 82 14.34 -9.50 -7.79
C PRO A 82 13.49 -8.62 -8.73
N PRO A 83 14.11 -7.69 -9.48
CA PRO A 83 13.40 -6.92 -10.49
C PRO A 83 12.70 -7.86 -11.48
N ARG A 84 11.43 -7.57 -11.76
CA ARG A 84 10.70 -8.31 -12.80
C ARG A 84 11.31 -7.91 -14.15
N ALA A 85 11.62 -8.90 -15.00
CA ALA A 85 12.02 -8.62 -16.36
C ALA A 85 10.94 -7.77 -17.04
N THR A 86 11.30 -6.56 -17.49
CA THR A 86 10.39 -5.72 -18.25
C THR A 86 10.16 -6.41 -19.60
N PRO A 87 8.92 -6.74 -19.98
CA PRO A 87 8.66 -7.21 -21.34
C PRO A 87 9.16 -6.14 -22.31
N GLY A 88 10.01 -6.54 -23.26
CA GLY A 88 10.48 -5.63 -24.28
C GLY A 88 9.31 -4.97 -25.02
N PRO A 89 9.50 -3.79 -25.66
CA PRO A 89 8.47 -3.16 -26.45
C PRO A 89 7.99 -4.12 -27.54
N GLY A 90 6.77 -4.64 -27.40
CA GLY A 90 6.19 -5.62 -28.34
C GLY A 90 5.63 -6.90 -27.71
N ALA A 91 5.84 -7.17 -26.44
CA ALA A 91 5.20 -8.31 -25.76
C ALA A 91 3.74 -7.96 -25.38
N THR A 92 2.81 -8.10 -26.33
CA THR A 92 1.38 -8.09 -26.06
C THR A 92 1.03 -9.39 -25.32
N THR A 93 0.79 -9.33 -24.02
CA THR A 93 0.18 -10.43 -23.28
C THR A 93 -1.29 -10.52 -23.71
N ALA A 94 -1.58 -11.36 -24.72
CA ALA A 94 -2.95 -11.73 -25.03
C ALA A 94 -3.55 -12.45 -23.80
N PRO A 95 -4.77 -12.12 -23.36
CA PRO A 95 -5.41 -12.84 -22.28
C PRO A 95 -5.62 -14.30 -22.73
N ALA A 96 -5.21 -15.25 -21.90
CA ALA A 96 -5.45 -16.66 -22.13
C ALA A 96 -6.98 -16.89 -22.21
N HIS A 97 -7.47 -17.13 -23.40
CA HIS A 97 -8.86 -17.49 -23.65
C HIS A 97 -9.08 -18.89 -23.07
N GLN A 98 -9.70 -18.97 -21.90
CA GLN A 98 -10.13 -20.23 -21.31
C GLN A 98 -11.24 -20.82 -22.16
N LYS A 99 -10.91 -21.81 -23.01
CA LYS A 99 -11.93 -22.61 -23.73
C LYS A 99 -12.79 -23.31 -22.67
N ARG A 100 -14.05 -22.92 -22.56
CA ARG A 100 -15.09 -23.75 -21.93
C ARG A 100 -15.32 -24.92 -22.87
N GLY A 101 -14.90 -26.09 -22.45
CA GLY A 101 -15.27 -27.37 -23.12
C GLY A 101 -16.76 -27.62 -22.96
N ALA A 102 -17.32 -28.16 -24.01
CA ALA A 102 -18.70 -28.66 -24.09
C ALA A 102 -18.96 -29.81 -23.12
#